data_f636eec0d4b5e8b2d925ffb7d164335c
#
_entry.id   f636eec0d4b5e8b2d925ffb7d164335c
#
_cell.length_a   1.000
_cell.length_b   1.000
_cell.length_c   1.000
_cell.angle_alpha   90.00
_cell.angle_beta   90.00
_cell.angle_gamma   90.00
#
_symmetry.space_group_name_H-M   'P 1'
#
loop_
_entity.id
_entity.type
_entity.pdbx_description
1 polymer ?
#
loop_
_entity_poly.entity_id
_entity_poly.type
_entity_poly.pdbx_seq_one_letter_code
_entity_poly.pdbx_strand_id
1 'polypeptide(L)'
;GTDFINKGYEHVRYNYDFGNKRHFSFEAFQQAQFNGIQRIDFRHLTGAGLRWNVLENDSLKLWVGSLPMYEYEKLTTGIIERNFRQSSYVLFFVAFKKFEFQTINYYQPRLDYLSDFRFSSSNSIEFGVLSWLRFVTSLDLTYDSAPPAEVPDLVFTFRNAIKLEF
;
A
#
# COMPACT_ATOMS: atom_id res chain seq x y z
N GLY A 1 -31.06 -0.86 -4.11
CA GLY A 1 -30.20 0.32 -4.24
C GLY A 1 -28.93 -0.08 -4.94
N THR A 2 -28.51 0.69 -5.96
CA THR A 2 -27.20 0.52 -6.57
C THR A 2 -26.21 1.19 -5.65
N ASP A 3 -25.47 0.39 -4.88
CA ASP A 3 -24.38 0.90 -4.05
C ASP A 3 -23.22 1.28 -4.97
N PHE A 4 -23.05 2.56 -5.21
CA PHE A 4 -21.86 3.08 -5.87
C PHE A 4 -20.69 2.96 -4.90
N ILE A 5 -19.60 2.33 -5.35
CA ILE A 5 -18.35 2.30 -4.61
C ILE A 5 -17.82 3.74 -4.55
N ASN A 6 -17.97 4.40 -3.40
CA ASN A 6 -17.45 5.73 -3.18
C ASN A 6 -16.16 5.63 -2.36
N LYS A 7 -15.02 5.70 -3.03
CA LYS A 7 -13.70 5.71 -2.40
C LYS A 7 -12.73 6.57 -3.19
N GLY A 8 -11.82 7.21 -2.49
CA GLY A 8 -10.73 7.94 -3.10
C GLY A 8 -9.58 8.10 -2.12
N TYR A 9 -8.39 8.29 -2.65
CA TYR A 9 -7.22 8.64 -1.84
C TYR A 9 -6.26 9.51 -2.62
N GLU A 10 -5.51 10.32 -1.87
CA GLU A 10 -4.38 11.10 -2.33
C GLU A 10 -3.17 10.73 -1.49
N HIS A 11 -2.01 10.56 -2.12
CA HIS A 11 -0.78 10.16 -1.47
C HIS A 11 0.40 10.95 -2.01
N VAL A 12 1.11 11.62 -1.12
CA VAL A 12 2.36 12.33 -1.43
C VAL A 12 3.49 11.67 -0.67
N ARG A 13 4.58 11.33 -1.35
CA ARG A 13 5.76 10.70 -0.78
C ARG A 13 7.01 11.45 -1.21
N TYR A 14 7.88 11.70 -0.24
CA TYR A 14 9.21 12.25 -0.44
C TYR A 14 10.26 11.24 -0.04
N ASN A 15 11.25 11.04 -0.91
CA ASN A 15 12.39 10.17 -0.66
C ASN A 15 13.68 10.96 -0.82
N TYR A 16 14.61 10.77 0.12
CA TYR A 16 15.94 11.35 0.08
C TYR A 16 16.97 10.24 0.30
N ASP A 17 17.72 9.91 -0.78
CA ASP A 17 18.73 8.86 -0.75
C ASP A 17 20.03 9.38 -0.15
N PHE A 18 20.64 8.62 0.74
CA PHE A 18 21.89 8.97 1.39
C PHE A 18 22.85 7.77 1.52
N GLY A 19 24.12 8.07 1.83
CA GLY A 19 25.19 7.09 1.90
C GLY A 19 25.90 6.85 0.56
N ASN A 20 27.12 6.29 0.62
CA ASN A 20 28.01 6.15 -0.52
C ASN A 20 27.48 5.28 -1.68
N LYS A 21 26.53 4.38 -1.40
CA LYS A 21 25.90 3.48 -2.40
C LYS A 21 24.41 3.67 -2.50
N ARG A 22 23.84 4.71 -1.88
CA ARG A 22 22.38 4.98 -1.86
C ARG A 22 21.53 3.78 -1.41
N HIS A 23 22.08 2.95 -0.52
CA HIS A 23 21.33 1.81 0.02
C HIS A 23 20.25 2.21 1.02
N PHE A 24 20.36 3.42 1.57
CA PHE A 24 19.37 3.94 2.52
C PHE A 24 18.73 5.20 2.00
N SER A 25 17.45 5.31 2.26
CA SER A 25 16.66 6.52 1.96
C SER A 25 15.88 6.93 3.20
N PHE A 26 15.86 8.23 3.47
CA PHE A 26 14.84 8.81 4.32
C PHE A 26 13.55 8.91 3.51
N GLU A 27 12.46 8.45 4.08
CA GLU A 27 11.15 8.48 3.47
C GLU A 27 10.16 9.21 4.36
N ALA A 28 9.38 10.13 3.78
CA ALA A 28 8.27 10.79 4.46
C ALA A 28 7.04 10.77 3.56
N PHE A 29 5.86 10.63 4.14
CA PHE A 29 4.62 10.60 3.37
C PHE A 29 3.46 11.28 4.10
N GLN A 30 2.51 11.73 3.30
CA GLN A 30 1.17 12.10 3.72
C GLN A 30 0.15 11.38 2.82
N GLN A 31 -0.95 10.95 3.42
CA GLN A 31 -2.06 10.33 2.71
C GLN A 31 -3.38 10.82 3.28
N ALA A 32 -4.29 11.21 2.41
CA ALA A 32 -5.68 11.49 2.74
C ALA A 32 -6.58 10.52 1.96
N GLN A 33 -7.58 9.95 2.61
CA GLN A 33 -8.50 9.01 1.95
C GLN A 33 -9.90 9.04 2.57
N PHE A 34 -10.87 8.61 1.77
CA PHE A 34 -12.20 8.23 2.20
C PHE A 34 -12.58 6.89 1.57
N ASN A 35 -13.41 6.09 2.25
CA ASN A 35 -13.79 4.76 1.78
C ASN A 35 -15.14 4.35 2.39
N GLY A 36 -16.19 4.41 1.58
CA GLY A 36 -17.54 4.04 2.00
C GLY A 36 -17.69 2.57 2.38
N ILE A 37 -16.93 1.65 1.74
CA ILE A 37 -16.96 0.20 2.07
C ILE A 37 -16.43 -0.05 3.48
N GLN A 38 -15.37 0.67 3.86
CA GLN A 38 -14.74 0.58 5.17
C GLN A 38 -15.36 1.54 6.19
N ARG A 39 -16.47 2.24 5.84
CA ARG A 39 -17.11 3.26 6.67
C ARG A 39 -16.19 4.38 7.14
N ILE A 40 -15.17 4.69 6.35
CA ILE A 40 -14.21 5.78 6.59
C ILE A 40 -14.74 7.03 5.89
N ASP A 41 -15.17 8.03 6.67
CA ASP A 41 -15.54 9.35 6.19
C ASP A 41 -14.27 10.14 5.78
N PHE A 42 -13.26 10.11 6.65
CA PHE A 42 -11.96 10.71 6.37
C PHE A 42 -10.86 10.03 7.17
N ARG A 43 -9.74 9.70 6.51
CA ARG A 43 -8.52 9.21 7.16
C ARG A 43 -7.33 10.00 6.66
N HIS A 44 -6.52 10.50 7.58
CA HIS A 44 -5.26 11.15 7.28
C HIS A 44 -4.11 10.40 7.96
N LEU A 45 -3.10 10.06 7.16
CA LEU A 45 -1.87 9.39 7.60
C LEU A 45 -0.69 10.30 7.33
N THR A 46 0.21 10.41 8.30
CA THR A 46 1.49 11.10 8.16
C THR A 46 2.57 10.26 8.81
N GLY A 47 3.64 9.99 8.10
CA GLY A 47 4.73 9.17 8.61
C GLY A 47 6.08 9.55 8.01
N ALA A 48 7.15 9.19 8.74
CA ALA A 48 8.50 9.35 8.27
C ALA A 48 9.40 8.25 8.87
N GLY A 49 10.42 7.84 8.13
CA GLY A 49 11.33 6.80 8.59
C GLY A 49 12.37 6.44 7.55
N LEU A 50 12.82 5.19 7.58
CA LEU A 50 13.91 4.71 6.75
C LEU A 50 13.44 3.62 5.80
N ARG A 51 13.99 3.67 4.60
CA ARG A 51 13.94 2.60 3.61
C ARG A 51 15.35 2.08 3.35
N TRP A 52 15.49 0.77 3.32
CA TRP A 52 16.68 0.07 2.91
C TRP A 52 16.48 -0.54 1.52
N ASN A 53 17.32 -0.14 0.57
CA ASN A 53 17.41 -0.72 -0.77
C ASN A 53 18.35 -1.93 -0.67
N VAL A 54 17.77 -3.10 -0.34
CA VAL A 54 18.52 -4.35 -0.13
C VAL A 54 19.16 -4.81 -1.43
N LEU A 55 18.39 -4.72 -2.51
CA LEU A 55 18.80 -5.09 -3.86
C LEU A 55 18.07 -4.19 -4.87
N GLU A 56 18.83 -3.62 -5.80
CA GLU A 56 18.25 -2.77 -6.84
C GLU A 56 19.08 -2.84 -8.12
N ASN A 57 18.48 -3.43 -9.15
CA ASN A 57 18.93 -3.37 -10.52
C ASN A 57 17.71 -3.35 -11.47
N ASP A 58 17.93 -3.25 -12.76
CA ASP A 58 16.84 -3.12 -13.75
C ASP A 58 15.84 -4.28 -13.75
N SER A 59 16.26 -5.47 -13.32
CA SER A 59 15.44 -6.68 -13.37
C SER A 59 14.95 -7.15 -12.01
N LEU A 60 15.53 -6.64 -10.91
CA LEU A 60 15.23 -7.13 -9.56
C LEU A 60 15.36 -6.00 -8.56
N LYS A 61 14.30 -5.77 -7.76
CA LYS A 61 14.30 -4.79 -6.66
C LYS A 61 13.74 -5.43 -5.40
N LEU A 62 14.43 -5.21 -4.29
CA LEU A 62 13.97 -5.58 -2.96
C LEU A 62 14.23 -4.40 -2.01
N TRP A 63 13.13 -3.81 -1.54
CA TRP A 63 13.17 -2.70 -0.60
C TRP A 63 12.42 -3.07 0.67
N VAL A 64 12.95 -2.64 1.80
CA VAL A 64 12.34 -2.79 3.12
C VAL A 64 12.24 -1.42 3.76
N GLY A 65 11.06 -1.02 4.18
CA GLY A 65 10.85 0.25 4.86
C GLY A 65 10.23 0.08 6.23
N SER A 66 10.52 1.01 7.12
CA SER A 66 9.99 1.03 8.48
C SER A 66 9.82 2.48 8.94
N LEU A 67 8.56 2.88 9.14
CA LEU A 67 8.15 4.26 9.38
C LEU A 67 7.12 4.33 10.51
N PRO A 68 7.41 4.96 11.65
CA PRO A 68 6.36 5.40 12.55
C PRO A 68 5.44 6.38 11.83
N MET A 69 4.13 6.23 12.05
CA MET A 69 3.11 7.10 11.46
C MET A 69 2.03 7.47 12.47
N TYR A 70 1.50 8.67 12.29
CA TYR A 70 0.30 9.14 12.95
C TYR A 70 -0.90 8.94 12.05
N GLU A 71 -1.98 8.40 12.62
CA GLU A 71 -3.27 8.19 11.98
C GLU A 71 -4.33 9.02 12.67
N TYR A 72 -5.06 9.81 11.88
CA TYR A 72 -6.33 10.40 12.23
C TYR A 72 -7.41 9.75 11.37
N GLU A 73 -8.42 9.17 11.99
CA GLU A 73 -9.53 8.52 11.30
C GLU A 73 -10.86 9.00 11.85
N LYS A 74 -11.76 9.40 10.97
CA LYS A 74 -13.15 9.72 11.25
C LYS A 74 -14.04 8.71 10.52
N LEU A 75 -14.81 7.95 11.28
CA LEU A 75 -15.78 7.01 10.75
C LEU A 75 -17.08 7.71 10.34
N THR A 76 -17.85 7.09 9.46
CA THR A 76 -19.18 7.59 9.05
C THR A 76 -20.17 7.68 10.22
N THR A 77 -19.92 6.96 11.31
CA THR A 77 -20.67 7.07 12.58
C THR A 77 -20.35 8.31 13.40
N GLY A 78 -19.35 9.12 12.96
CA GLY A 78 -18.87 10.28 13.68
C GLY A 78 -17.78 9.98 14.73
N ILE A 79 -17.44 8.72 14.96
CA ILE A 79 -16.34 8.33 15.86
C ILE A 79 -15.01 8.82 15.27
N ILE A 80 -14.18 9.41 16.10
CA ILE A 80 -12.85 9.89 15.74
C ILE A 80 -11.82 9.07 16.52
N GLU A 81 -10.88 8.49 15.78
CA GLU A 81 -9.73 7.76 16.32
C GLU A 81 -8.42 8.46 15.98
N ARG A 82 -7.47 8.39 16.89
CA ARG A 82 -6.12 8.94 16.73
C ARG A 82 -5.13 7.93 17.25
N ASN A 83 -4.32 7.40 16.37
CA ASN A 83 -3.45 6.27 16.68
C ASN A 83 -2.02 6.57 16.22
N PHE A 84 -1.05 6.03 16.93
CA PHE A 84 0.31 5.88 16.44
C PHE A 84 0.51 4.43 15.99
N ARG A 85 0.92 4.25 14.74
CA ARG A 85 1.19 2.94 14.16
C ARG A 85 2.63 2.87 13.65
N GLN A 86 3.17 1.67 13.60
CA GLN A 86 4.40 1.36 12.88
C GLN A 86 4.04 0.86 11.49
N SER A 87 4.40 1.59 10.44
CA SER A 87 4.25 1.12 9.07
C SER A 87 5.54 0.46 8.62
N SER A 88 5.56 -0.87 8.54
CA SER A 88 6.68 -1.65 7.98
C SER A 88 6.25 -2.25 6.66
N TYR A 89 7.11 -2.21 5.64
CA TYR A 89 6.78 -2.77 4.35
C TYR A 89 7.95 -3.49 3.68
N VAL A 90 7.61 -4.42 2.81
CA VAL A 90 8.52 -5.07 1.88
C VAL A 90 7.97 -4.90 0.47
N LEU A 91 8.80 -4.35 -0.43
CA LEU A 91 8.54 -4.30 -1.85
C LEU A 91 9.50 -5.26 -2.56
N PHE A 92 8.94 -6.13 -3.38
CA PHE A 92 9.70 -6.99 -4.27
C PHE A 92 9.21 -6.79 -5.70
N PHE A 93 10.16 -6.64 -6.62
CA PHE A 93 9.91 -6.52 -8.06
C PHE A 93 10.89 -7.42 -8.79
N VAL A 94 10.40 -8.14 -9.78
CA VAL A 94 11.23 -8.89 -10.73
C VAL A 94 10.68 -8.74 -12.14
N ALA A 95 11.58 -8.45 -13.09
CA ALA A 95 11.28 -8.42 -14.52
C ALA A 95 12.19 -9.41 -15.26
N PHE A 96 11.60 -10.26 -16.08
CA PHE A 96 12.33 -11.23 -16.89
C PHE A 96 11.69 -11.38 -18.27
N LYS A 97 12.38 -10.93 -19.31
CA LYS A 97 11.87 -10.92 -20.71
C LYS A 97 10.52 -10.20 -20.82
N LYS A 98 9.44 -10.98 -21.01
CA LYS A 98 8.07 -10.50 -21.17
C LYS A 98 7.23 -10.60 -19.88
N PHE A 99 7.84 -10.97 -18.77
CA PHE A 99 7.18 -11.17 -17.48
C PHE A 99 7.65 -10.14 -16.47
N GLU A 100 6.73 -9.51 -15.77
CA GLU A 100 6.99 -8.65 -14.62
C GLU A 100 6.11 -9.08 -13.45
N PHE A 101 6.67 -9.17 -12.28
CA PHE A 101 5.96 -9.38 -11.03
C PHE A 101 6.37 -8.33 -10.02
N GLN A 102 5.37 -7.71 -9.39
CA GLN A 102 5.58 -6.78 -8.30
C GLN A 102 4.67 -7.15 -7.14
N THR A 103 5.19 -7.08 -5.94
CA THR A 103 4.41 -7.16 -4.70
C THR A 103 4.89 -6.12 -3.72
N ILE A 104 3.95 -5.49 -3.02
CA ILE A 104 4.24 -4.64 -1.88
C ILE A 104 3.32 -5.03 -0.73
N ASN A 105 3.91 -5.29 0.43
CA ASN A 105 3.21 -5.76 1.61
C ASN A 105 3.48 -4.82 2.76
N TYR A 106 2.43 -4.33 3.41
CA TYR A 106 2.50 -3.47 4.60
C TYR A 106 1.97 -4.21 5.81
N TYR A 107 2.66 -4.07 6.93
CA TYR A 107 2.20 -4.46 8.26
C TYR A 107 2.20 -3.24 9.16
N GLN A 108 1.04 -2.92 9.75
CA GLN A 108 0.81 -1.64 10.43
C GLN A 108 0.15 -1.83 11.80
N PRO A 109 0.87 -2.37 12.82
CA PRO A 109 0.36 -2.48 14.18
C PRO A 109 0.27 -1.11 14.86
N ARG A 110 -0.70 -0.97 15.77
CA ARG A 110 -0.73 0.14 16.73
C ARG A 110 0.40 -0.03 17.74
N LEU A 111 1.06 1.09 18.07
CA LEU A 111 2.20 1.05 19.00
C LEU A 111 1.80 0.85 20.47
N ASP A 112 0.58 1.24 20.82
CA ASP A 112 0.02 1.08 22.16
C ASP A 112 -0.74 -0.24 22.36
N TYR A 113 -1.14 -0.90 21.25
CA TYR A 113 -1.89 -2.16 21.27
C TYR A 113 -1.58 -3.01 20.03
N LEU A 114 -0.51 -3.79 20.06
CA LEU A 114 0.03 -4.51 18.91
C LEU A 114 -0.92 -5.55 18.29
N SER A 115 -1.95 -6.00 19.04
CA SER A 115 -2.98 -6.90 18.53
C SER A 115 -3.94 -6.20 17.55
N ASP A 116 -4.02 -4.86 17.60
CA ASP A 116 -4.70 -4.06 16.59
C ASP A 116 -3.69 -3.73 15.48
N PHE A 117 -3.80 -4.46 14.38
CA PHE A 117 -2.93 -4.27 13.23
C PHE A 117 -3.71 -4.32 11.92
N ARG A 118 -3.16 -3.64 10.93
CA ARG A 118 -3.60 -3.76 9.53
C ARG A 118 -2.49 -4.41 8.70
N PHE A 119 -2.91 -5.27 7.80
CA PHE A 119 -2.06 -5.84 6.77
C PHE A 119 -2.63 -5.50 5.40
N SER A 120 -1.79 -5.00 4.49
CA SER A 120 -2.19 -4.83 3.10
C SER A 120 -1.15 -5.41 2.16
N SER A 121 -1.63 -6.02 1.08
CA SER A 121 -0.80 -6.63 0.05
C SER A 121 -1.32 -6.20 -1.31
N SER A 122 -0.45 -5.63 -2.13
CA SER A 122 -0.76 -5.29 -3.52
C SER A 122 0.17 -6.05 -4.43
N ASN A 123 -0.41 -6.88 -5.29
CA ASN A 123 0.32 -7.80 -6.16
C ASN A 123 -0.07 -7.53 -7.61
N SER A 124 0.91 -7.53 -8.50
CA SER A 124 0.70 -7.35 -9.92
C SER A 124 1.58 -8.30 -10.73
N ILE A 125 0.98 -8.96 -11.70
CA ILE A 125 1.67 -9.76 -12.71
C ILE A 125 1.37 -9.12 -14.05
N GLU A 126 2.42 -8.84 -14.84
CA GLU A 126 2.30 -8.33 -16.20
C GLU A 126 2.97 -9.29 -17.18
N PHE A 127 2.26 -9.62 -18.25
CA PHE A 127 2.69 -10.59 -19.27
C PHE A 127 2.66 -9.96 -20.65
N GLY A 128 3.82 -9.87 -21.31
CA GLY A 128 3.92 -9.42 -22.71
C GLY A 128 3.48 -10.52 -23.68
N VAL A 129 2.33 -10.35 -24.32
CA VAL A 129 1.82 -11.27 -25.35
C VAL A 129 2.46 -10.95 -26.71
N LEU A 130 2.44 -9.69 -27.08
CA LEU A 130 3.10 -9.13 -28.27
C LEU A 130 4.02 -7.98 -27.85
N SER A 131 4.79 -7.42 -28.76
CA SER A 131 5.65 -6.24 -28.46
C SER A 131 4.87 -5.01 -28.03
N TRP A 132 3.62 -4.90 -28.46
CA TRP A 132 2.72 -3.77 -28.20
C TRP A 132 1.54 -4.13 -27.28
N LEU A 133 1.40 -5.41 -26.85
CA LEU A 133 0.26 -5.91 -26.10
C LEU A 133 0.73 -6.63 -24.83
N ARG A 134 0.29 -6.16 -23.68
CA ARG A 134 0.55 -6.78 -22.37
C ARG A 134 -0.77 -7.07 -21.64
N PHE A 135 -0.80 -8.17 -20.94
CA PHE A 135 -1.88 -8.54 -20.04
C PHE A 135 -1.45 -8.30 -18.59
N VAL A 136 -2.29 -7.65 -17.82
CA VAL A 136 -2.00 -7.30 -16.42
C VAL A 136 -3.07 -7.91 -15.53
N THR A 137 -2.63 -8.64 -14.52
CA THR A 137 -3.49 -9.15 -13.43
C THR A 137 -3.02 -8.56 -12.11
N SER A 138 -3.96 -8.02 -11.33
CA SER A 138 -3.68 -7.45 -10.00
C SER A 138 -4.58 -8.04 -8.94
N LEU A 139 -4.02 -8.27 -7.76
CA LEU A 139 -4.72 -8.68 -6.56
C LEU A 139 -4.31 -7.76 -5.41
N ASP A 140 -5.26 -6.96 -4.94
CA ASP A 140 -5.13 -6.16 -3.73
C ASP A 140 -5.89 -6.83 -2.59
N LEU A 141 -5.26 -6.92 -1.42
CA LEU A 141 -5.79 -7.51 -0.21
C LEU A 141 -5.57 -6.55 0.96
N THR A 142 -6.59 -6.36 1.78
CA THR A 142 -6.52 -5.58 3.01
C THR A 142 -7.17 -6.38 4.13
N TYR A 143 -6.45 -6.57 5.21
CA TYR A 143 -6.92 -7.18 6.45
C TYR A 143 -6.81 -6.16 7.58
N ASP A 144 -7.87 -6.04 8.38
CA ASP A 144 -7.91 -5.22 9.60
C ASP A 144 -8.31 -6.12 10.76
N SER A 145 -7.48 -6.21 11.80
CA SER A 145 -7.75 -7.06 12.97
C SER A 145 -8.82 -6.49 13.91
N ALA A 146 -9.16 -5.20 13.76
CA ALA A 146 -10.15 -4.50 14.57
C ALA A 146 -11.01 -3.57 13.68
N PRO A 147 -11.74 -4.12 12.69
CA PRO A 147 -12.52 -3.32 11.78
C PRO A 147 -13.71 -2.66 12.47
N PRO A 148 -14.23 -1.53 11.96
CA PRO A 148 -15.49 -0.96 12.42
C PRO A 148 -16.64 -1.98 12.32
N ALA A 149 -17.67 -1.81 13.15
CA ALA A 149 -18.84 -2.69 13.15
C ALA A 149 -19.44 -2.84 11.74
N GLU A 150 -19.79 -4.07 11.37
CA GLU A 150 -20.35 -4.47 10.07
C GLU A 150 -19.39 -4.29 8.86
N VAL A 151 -18.12 -3.99 9.09
CA VAL A 151 -17.07 -4.01 8.06
C VAL A 151 -16.35 -5.36 8.13
N PRO A 152 -16.19 -6.09 7.01
CA PRO A 152 -15.42 -7.32 7.01
C PRO A 152 -13.95 -7.05 7.36
N ASP A 153 -13.34 -7.96 8.11
CA ASP A 153 -11.91 -7.93 8.47
C ASP A 153 -11.01 -8.12 7.25
N LEU A 154 -11.47 -8.84 6.23
CA LEU A 154 -10.74 -9.11 4.98
C LEU A 154 -11.49 -8.57 3.77
N VAL A 155 -10.85 -7.71 3.01
CA VAL A 155 -11.33 -7.19 1.73
C VAL A 155 -10.28 -7.49 0.67
N PHE A 156 -10.70 -8.01 -0.48
CA PHE A 156 -9.82 -8.18 -1.62
C PHE A 156 -10.45 -7.64 -2.91
N THR A 157 -9.59 -7.23 -3.83
CA THR A 157 -9.98 -6.76 -5.17
C THR A 157 -9.11 -7.46 -6.20
N PHE A 158 -9.73 -8.15 -7.13
CA PHE A 158 -9.07 -8.77 -8.26
C PHE A 158 -9.40 -8.01 -9.54
N ARG A 159 -8.36 -7.66 -10.34
CA ARG A 159 -8.52 -6.91 -11.58
C ARG A 159 -7.69 -7.53 -12.68
N ASN A 160 -8.26 -7.51 -13.89
CA ASN A 160 -7.54 -7.82 -15.13
C ASN A 160 -7.61 -6.61 -16.05
N ALA A 161 -6.53 -6.33 -16.74
CA ALA A 161 -6.42 -5.24 -17.68
C ALA A 161 -5.57 -5.64 -18.90
N ILE A 162 -5.78 -4.94 -19.99
CA ILE A 162 -4.96 -4.99 -21.20
C ILE A 162 -4.23 -3.65 -21.29
N LYS A 163 -2.91 -3.70 -21.45
CA LYS A 163 -2.05 -2.54 -21.65
C LYS A 163 -1.53 -2.54 -23.08
N LEU A 164 -1.71 -1.43 -23.76
CA LEU A 164 -1.21 -1.21 -25.13
C LEU A 164 -0.01 -0.24 -25.07
N GLU A 165 1.09 -0.61 -25.71
CA GLU A 165 2.33 0.17 -25.77
C GLU A 165 2.59 0.52 -27.26
N PHE A 166 2.60 1.82 -27.59
CA PHE A 166 2.81 2.33 -28.94
C PHE A 166 4.12 3.11 -29.03
#